data_10e5a5c8946c07785943765f8fee722b
#
_entry.id   10e5a5c8946c07785943765f8fee722b
#
_cell.length_a   1.000
_cell.length_b   1.000
_cell.length_c   1.000
_cell.angle_alpha   90.00
_cell.angle_beta   90.00
_cell.angle_gamma   90.00
#
_symmetry.space_group_name_H-M   'P 1'
#
loop_
_entity.id
_entity.type
_entity.pdbx_description
1 polymer ?
#
loop_
_entity_poly.entity_id
_entity_poly.type
_entity_poly.pdbx_seq_one_letter_code
_entity_poly.pdbx_strand_id
1 'polypeptide(L)'
;MDIEKLYQEYFSVVYKYILSISKDPLTAEEITQETFFKALKKIDEFRGESSIKVWLCQIAKNTYYDHVKRQGRHEELPDEYGEPQGSVEQEFFIKSDAKAMHRIIHYMEEPYKEVFSLRAFGELSFSDIGELFGKSDSWARVTYHRARLMIKEELENGKHNM
;
A
#
# COMPACT_ATOMS: atom_id res chain seq x y z
N MET A 1 21.31 -14.76 0.78
CA MET A 1 20.45 -13.85 1.47
C MET A 1 19.49 -14.65 2.29
N ASP A 2 19.27 -14.25 3.53
CA ASP A 2 18.49 -15.02 4.46
C ASP A 2 17.05 -14.57 4.42
N ILE A 3 16.15 -15.41 3.98
CA ILE A 3 14.77 -15.06 3.84
C ILE A 3 14.12 -14.80 5.19
N GLU A 4 14.58 -15.43 6.23
CA GLU A 4 14.02 -15.21 7.53
C GLU A 4 14.32 -13.81 8.03
N LYS A 5 15.49 -13.31 7.74
CA LYS A 5 15.83 -11.97 8.11
C LYS A 5 15.02 -11.00 7.30
N LEU A 6 14.78 -11.29 6.01
CA LEU A 6 13.98 -10.43 5.17
C LEU A 6 12.55 -10.39 5.69
N TYR A 7 12.05 -11.53 6.14
CA TYR A 7 10.70 -11.57 6.66
C TYR A 7 10.61 -10.68 7.91
N GLN A 8 11.53 -10.82 8.81
CA GLN A 8 11.49 -10.03 10.03
C GLN A 8 11.64 -8.54 9.76
N GLU A 9 12.47 -8.22 8.80
CA GLU A 9 12.75 -6.83 8.56
C GLU A 9 11.69 -6.13 7.71
N TYR A 10 11.12 -6.81 6.76
CA TYR A 10 10.22 -6.15 5.82
C TYR A 10 8.77 -6.60 5.87
N PHE A 11 8.40 -7.48 6.77
CA PHE A 11 7.01 -7.92 6.84
C PHE A 11 6.09 -6.74 7.08
N SER A 12 6.45 -5.89 8.02
CA SER A 12 5.60 -4.77 8.37
C SER A 12 5.40 -3.82 7.20
N VAL A 13 6.47 -3.56 6.45
CA VAL A 13 6.38 -2.64 5.33
C VAL A 13 5.45 -3.20 4.26
N VAL A 14 5.60 -4.47 3.92
CA VAL A 14 4.80 -5.10 2.89
C VAL A 14 3.34 -5.18 3.35
N TYR A 15 3.14 -5.55 4.62
CA TYR A 15 1.80 -5.66 5.17
C TYR A 15 1.07 -4.32 5.12
N LYS A 16 1.74 -3.25 5.53
CA LYS A 16 1.13 -1.94 5.54
C LYS A 16 0.77 -1.48 4.12
N TYR A 17 1.65 -1.80 3.18
CA TYR A 17 1.39 -1.41 1.80
C TYR A 17 0.15 -2.16 1.30
N ILE A 18 0.07 -3.46 1.49
CA ILE A 18 -1.07 -4.21 0.99
C ILE A 18 -2.34 -3.85 1.76
N LEU A 19 -2.22 -3.56 3.05
CA LEU A 19 -3.37 -3.16 3.81
C LEU A 19 -3.95 -1.86 3.25
N SER A 20 -3.08 -0.96 2.82
CA SER A 20 -3.55 0.32 2.32
C SER A 20 -4.35 0.17 1.02
N ILE A 21 -4.07 -0.86 0.23
CA ILE A 21 -4.80 -1.02 -1.01
C ILE A 21 -5.91 -2.06 -0.91
N SER A 22 -5.81 -3.02 0.00
CA SER A 22 -6.85 -4.02 0.14
C SER A 22 -7.92 -3.62 1.14
N LYS A 23 -7.55 -2.83 2.13
CA LYS A 23 -8.41 -2.40 3.19
C LYS A 23 -8.97 -3.56 3.98
N ASP A 24 -8.30 -4.67 3.97
CA ASP A 24 -8.76 -5.85 4.66
C ASP A 24 -7.57 -6.53 5.32
N PRO A 25 -7.51 -6.55 6.64
CA PRO A 25 -6.37 -7.12 7.34
C PRO A 25 -6.10 -8.58 7.02
N LEU A 26 -7.15 -9.37 6.82
CA LEU A 26 -6.92 -10.77 6.51
C LEU A 26 -6.32 -10.94 5.14
N THR A 27 -6.80 -10.19 4.16
CA THR A 27 -6.24 -10.23 2.83
C THR A 27 -4.80 -9.74 2.87
N ALA A 28 -4.55 -8.67 3.63
CA ALA A 28 -3.20 -8.13 3.69
C ALA A 28 -2.24 -9.13 4.29
N GLU A 29 -2.65 -9.85 5.32
CA GLU A 29 -1.78 -10.83 5.93
C GLU A 29 -1.54 -11.99 4.97
N GLU A 30 -2.57 -12.45 4.31
CA GLU A 30 -2.44 -13.55 3.39
C GLU A 30 -1.52 -13.20 2.23
N ILE A 31 -1.70 -12.04 1.65
CA ILE A 31 -0.89 -11.61 0.52
C ILE A 31 0.55 -11.38 0.96
N THR A 32 0.75 -10.86 2.15
CA THR A 32 2.10 -10.62 2.63
C THR A 32 2.82 -11.96 2.82
N GLN A 33 2.15 -12.95 3.40
CA GLN A 33 2.77 -14.23 3.58
C GLN A 33 3.07 -14.88 2.24
N GLU A 34 2.17 -14.76 1.28
CA GLU A 34 2.39 -15.33 -0.02
C GLU A 34 3.55 -14.62 -0.73
N THR A 35 3.69 -13.33 -0.49
CA THR A 35 4.78 -12.55 -1.07
C THR A 35 6.12 -13.11 -0.61
N PHE A 36 6.25 -13.38 0.69
CA PHE A 36 7.51 -13.88 1.20
C PHE A 36 7.75 -15.32 0.77
N PHE A 37 6.69 -16.09 0.55
CA PHE A 37 6.85 -17.44 0.06
C PHE A 37 7.37 -17.40 -1.39
N LYS A 38 6.84 -16.49 -2.19
CA LYS A 38 7.32 -16.32 -3.55
C LYS A 38 8.75 -15.78 -3.56
N ALA A 39 9.05 -14.89 -2.63
CA ALA A 39 10.38 -14.34 -2.53
C ALA A 39 11.38 -15.43 -2.20
N LEU A 40 11.00 -16.36 -1.34
CA LEU A 40 11.89 -17.46 -0.99
C LEU A 40 12.23 -18.27 -2.25
N LYS A 41 11.26 -18.49 -3.11
CA LYS A 41 11.52 -19.25 -4.29
C LYS A 41 12.35 -18.49 -5.31
N LYS A 42 12.28 -17.19 -5.31
CA LYS A 42 12.98 -16.40 -6.30
C LYS A 42 14.18 -15.65 -5.80
N ILE A 43 14.59 -15.91 -4.58
CA ILE A 43 15.67 -15.13 -3.98
C ILE A 43 16.95 -15.26 -4.77
N ASP A 44 17.18 -16.42 -5.36
CA ASP A 44 18.39 -16.61 -6.10
C ASP A 44 18.38 -15.86 -7.43
N GLU A 45 17.21 -15.39 -7.86
CA GLU A 45 17.12 -14.65 -9.08
C GLU A 45 17.26 -13.16 -8.85
N PHE A 46 17.25 -12.72 -7.59
CA PHE A 46 17.34 -11.31 -7.30
C PHE A 46 18.75 -10.86 -7.59
N ARG A 47 18.92 -9.91 -8.50
CA ARG A 47 20.21 -9.48 -8.90
C ARG A 47 20.65 -8.17 -8.35
N GLY A 48 19.95 -7.59 -7.46
CA GLY A 48 20.36 -6.33 -6.88
C GLY A 48 20.14 -5.14 -7.77
N GLU A 49 19.37 -5.29 -8.84
CA GLU A 49 19.16 -4.17 -9.72
C GLU A 49 18.21 -3.16 -9.11
N SER A 50 17.45 -3.52 -8.09
CA SER A 50 16.63 -2.59 -7.38
C SER A 50 16.84 -2.89 -5.92
N SER A 51 16.30 -2.07 -5.04
CA SER A 51 16.45 -2.34 -3.62
C SER A 51 15.60 -3.55 -3.29
N ILE A 52 15.92 -4.24 -2.22
CA ILE A 52 15.18 -5.42 -1.83
C ILE A 52 13.76 -5.03 -1.47
N LYS A 53 13.58 -3.84 -0.91
CA LYS A 53 12.26 -3.37 -0.54
C LYS A 53 11.39 -3.20 -1.78
N VAL A 54 11.94 -2.63 -2.85
CA VAL A 54 11.20 -2.45 -4.09
C VAL A 54 10.87 -3.81 -4.68
N TRP A 55 11.81 -4.74 -4.64
CA TRP A 55 11.61 -6.07 -5.18
C TRP A 55 10.46 -6.77 -4.46
N LEU A 56 10.46 -6.70 -3.13
CA LEU A 56 9.40 -7.33 -2.35
C LEU A 56 8.05 -6.66 -2.59
N CYS A 57 8.02 -5.34 -2.67
CA CYS A 57 6.77 -4.63 -2.91
C CYS A 57 6.24 -4.94 -4.31
N GLN A 58 7.12 -5.17 -5.27
CA GLN A 58 6.66 -5.51 -6.59
C GLN A 58 6.03 -6.90 -6.60
N ILE A 59 6.62 -7.86 -5.90
CA ILE A 59 6.03 -9.17 -5.78
C ILE A 59 4.67 -9.06 -5.09
N ALA A 60 4.60 -8.25 -4.03
CA ALA A 60 3.35 -8.10 -3.29
C ALA A 60 2.27 -7.49 -4.15
N LYS A 61 2.61 -6.47 -4.93
CA LYS A 61 1.67 -5.81 -5.78
C LYS A 61 1.11 -6.80 -6.79
N ASN A 62 1.98 -7.55 -7.45
CA ASN A 62 1.54 -8.49 -8.45
C ASN A 62 0.70 -9.60 -7.82
N THR A 63 1.06 -10.05 -6.63
CA THR A 63 0.33 -11.07 -5.93
C THR A 63 -1.07 -10.57 -5.57
N TYR A 64 -1.16 -9.33 -5.14
CA TYR A 64 -2.44 -8.76 -4.76
C TYR A 64 -3.35 -8.64 -5.97
N TYR A 65 -2.83 -8.15 -7.09
CA TYR A 65 -3.67 -7.96 -8.26
C TYR A 65 -4.08 -9.30 -8.87
N ASP A 66 -3.24 -10.32 -8.77
CA ASP A 66 -3.63 -11.64 -9.20
C ASP A 66 -4.75 -12.17 -8.30
N HIS A 67 -4.67 -11.88 -7.02
CA HIS A 67 -5.68 -12.31 -6.07
C HIS A 67 -7.02 -11.65 -6.42
N VAL A 68 -7.02 -10.36 -6.70
CA VAL A 68 -8.22 -9.64 -7.04
C VAL A 68 -8.81 -10.21 -8.33
N LYS A 69 -7.97 -10.51 -9.31
CA LYS A 69 -8.43 -11.03 -10.53
C LYS A 69 -9.06 -12.38 -10.36
N ARG A 70 -8.49 -13.23 -9.54
CA ARG A 70 -9.02 -14.53 -9.31
C ARG A 70 -10.35 -14.47 -8.59
N GLN A 71 -10.55 -13.48 -7.74
CA GLN A 71 -11.77 -13.35 -7.03
C GLN A 71 -12.85 -12.90 -7.97
N GLY A 72 -12.49 -12.43 -9.08
CA GLY A 72 -13.49 -12.09 -10.03
C GLY A 72 -14.29 -10.92 -9.73
N ARG A 73 -13.92 -10.07 -8.98
CA ARG A 73 -14.69 -9.04 -8.86
C ARG A 73 -14.25 -8.01 -8.19
N HIS A 74 -14.68 -7.17 -8.05
CA HIS A 74 -14.30 -6.12 -7.49
C HIS A 74 -15.24 -5.81 -6.70
N GLU A 75 -15.19 -5.27 -5.90
CA GLU A 75 -16.14 -5.03 -5.21
C GLU A 75 -16.25 -3.79 -4.73
N GLU A 76 -17.17 -3.31 -4.26
CA GLU A 76 -17.20 -2.06 -3.79
C GLU A 76 -16.76 -2.02 -2.45
N LEU A 77 -16.32 -1.00 -1.97
CA LEU A 77 -15.87 -0.81 -0.63
C LEU A 77 -17.04 -0.97 0.27
N PRO A 78 -17.01 -1.77 1.19
CA PRO A 78 -18.11 -1.97 2.08
C PRO A 78 -18.34 -0.73 2.91
N ASP A 79 -19.51 -0.47 3.22
CA ASP A 79 -19.77 0.68 3.99
C ASP A 79 -19.13 0.47 5.27
N GLU A 80 -18.94 -0.61 5.81
CA GLU A 80 -18.38 -0.81 6.99
C GLU A 80 -17.15 -1.42 6.83
N TYR A 81 -16.15 -1.13 6.50
CA TYR A 81 -15.01 -1.41 6.39
C TYR A 81 -14.39 -1.78 7.58
N GLY A 82 -14.07 -2.72 7.84
CA GLY A 82 -13.54 -3.09 8.97
C GLY A 82 -12.68 -2.20 9.62
N GLU A 83 -12.74 -1.99 10.81
CA GLU A 83 -11.90 -1.18 11.42
C GLU A 83 -10.68 -1.86 11.66
N PRO A 84 -9.65 -1.34 11.53
CA PRO A 84 -8.38 -1.90 11.75
C PRO A 84 -8.35 -2.23 13.17
N GLN A 85 -7.85 -3.31 13.52
CA GLN A 85 -7.83 -3.62 14.83
C GLN A 85 -6.76 -2.92 15.38
N GLY A 86 -6.40 -2.09 15.65
CA GLY A 86 -5.36 -1.44 16.10
C GLY A 86 -5.59 -0.89 17.31
N SER A 87 -4.87 -0.03 17.72
CA SER A 87 -5.01 0.55 18.87
C SER A 87 -6.18 1.24 18.91
N VAL A 88 -7.00 0.90 19.57
CA VAL A 88 -8.16 1.47 19.60
C VAL A 88 -8.16 2.74 19.97
N GLU A 89 -7.40 3.04 20.80
CA GLU A 89 -7.50 4.20 21.26
C GLU A 89 -7.03 5.20 20.51
N GLN A 90 -6.08 5.15 19.98
CA GLN A 90 -5.53 6.18 19.39
C GLN A 90 -6.32 6.69 18.56
N GLU A 91 -7.14 6.41 18.46
CA GLU A 91 -7.71 6.80 17.85
C GLU A 91 -8.92 7.08 17.71
N PHE A 92 -9.63 6.97 18.46
CA PHE A 92 -10.87 7.29 18.31
C PHE A 92 -11.01 8.64 17.78
N PHE A 93 -10.20 9.56 18.17
CA PHE A 93 -10.33 10.80 17.75
C PHE A 93 -9.90 10.93 16.37
N ILE A 94 -8.90 10.29 15.90
CA ILE A 94 -8.51 10.46 14.61
C ILE A 94 -9.22 9.45 13.80
N LYS A 95 -10.01 8.56 14.39
CA LYS A 95 -10.64 7.56 13.68
C LYS A 95 -11.51 8.01 12.56
N SER A 96 -12.27 8.99 12.69
CA SER A 96 -13.16 9.40 11.62
C SER A 96 -12.36 9.96 10.47
N ASP A 97 -11.29 10.68 10.75
CA ASP A 97 -10.47 11.19 9.68
C ASP A 97 -9.72 10.05 9.00
N ALA A 98 -9.30 9.07 9.74
CA ALA A 98 -8.60 7.94 9.18
C ALA A 98 -9.52 7.14 8.26
N LYS A 99 -10.77 6.98 8.66
CA LYS A 99 -11.69 6.26 7.85
C LYS A 99 -11.96 7.02 6.58
N ALA A 100 -12.16 8.31 6.67
CA ALA A 100 -12.41 9.15 5.51
C ALA A 100 -11.21 9.11 4.57
N MET A 101 -10.01 9.15 5.11
CA MET A 101 -8.83 9.13 4.32
C MET A 101 -8.68 7.82 3.58
N HIS A 102 -8.96 6.70 4.25
CA HIS A 102 -8.87 5.41 3.59
C HIS A 102 -9.89 5.31 2.46
N ARG A 103 -11.08 5.87 2.64
CA ARG A 103 -12.07 5.81 1.61
C ARG A 103 -11.63 6.64 0.40
N ILE A 104 -11.08 7.82 0.63
CA ILE A 104 -10.60 8.66 -0.43
C ILE A 104 -9.49 7.95 -1.20
N ILE A 105 -8.55 7.32 -0.49
CA ILE A 105 -7.47 6.64 -1.15
C ILE A 105 -7.99 5.48 -1.98
N HIS A 106 -8.99 4.78 -1.48
CA HIS A 106 -9.53 3.64 -2.19
C HIS A 106 -10.06 4.03 -3.57
N TYR A 107 -10.69 5.20 -3.66
CA TYR A 107 -11.23 5.62 -4.93
C TYR A 107 -10.33 6.53 -5.75
N MET A 108 -9.10 6.72 -5.31
CA MET A 108 -8.22 7.60 -6.01
C MET A 108 -7.74 6.98 -7.28
N GLU A 109 -7.46 7.78 -8.29
CA GLU A 109 -6.98 7.28 -9.55
C GLU A 109 -5.52 6.94 -9.50
N GLU A 110 -5.09 6.07 -10.36
CA GLU A 110 -3.70 5.78 -10.51
C GLU A 110 -3.05 6.82 -11.40
N PRO A 111 -1.82 7.13 -11.23
CA PRO A 111 -0.88 6.46 -10.33
C PRO A 111 -0.87 7.04 -8.93
N TYR A 112 -1.72 7.98 -8.64
CA TYR A 112 -1.70 8.68 -7.37
C TYR A 112 -1.96 7.75 -6.19
N LYS A 113 -2.89 6.85 -6.36
CA LYS A 113 -3.22 5.94 -5.28
C LYS A 113 -2.02 5.09 -4.90
N GLU A 114 -1.36 4.50 -5.88
CA GLU A 114 -0.27 3.64 -5.57
C GLU A 114 0.96 4.37 -5.09
N VAL A 115 1.26 5.50 -5.68
CA VAL A 115 2.41 6.29 -5.24
C VAL A 115 2.20 6.76 -3.82
N PHE A 116 1.00 7.22 -3.50
CA PHE A 116 0.75 7.68 -2.14
C PHE A 116 0.87 6.52 -1.16
N SER A 117 0.31 5.37 -1.50
CA SER A 117 0.34 4.22 -0.61
C SER A 117 1.76 3.72 -0.40
N LEU A 118 2.57 3.69 -1.44
CA LEU A 118 3.92 3.21 -1.29
C LEU A 118 4.74 4.14 -0.41
N ARG A 119 4.52 5.43 -0.54
CA ARG A 119 5.30 6.36 0.27
C ARG A 119 4.78 6.43 1.71
N ALA A 120 3.49 6.61 1.86
CA ALA A 120 2.93 6.83 3.19
C ALA A 120 2.88 5.56 4.04
N PHE A 121 2.56 4.44 3.44
CA PHE A 121 2.43 3.23 4.21
C PHE A 121 3.55 2.24 3.95
N GLY A 122 4.08 2.20 2.76
CA GLY A 122 5.17 1.30 2.44
C GLY A 122 6.53 1.85 2.78
N GLU A 123 6.59 3.14 3.09
CA GLU A 123 7.83 3.77 3.50
C GLU A 123 8.94 3.73 2.45
N LEU A 124 8.59 3.71 1.19
CA LEU A 124 9.58 3.73 0.15
C LEU A 124 10.07 5.15 -0.10
N SER A 125 11.30 5.29 -0.54
CA SER A 125 11.83 6.58 -0.91
C SER A 125 11.27 6.98 -2.26
N PHE A 126 11.36 8.23 -2.62
CA PHE A 126 10.90 8.66 -3.93
C PHE A 126 11.72 8.03 -5.03
N SER A 127 12.99 7.77 -4.77
CA SER A 127 13.83 7.10 -5.73
C SER A 127 13.34 5.67 -5.98
N ASP A 128 12.97 4.96 -4.92
CA ASP A 128 12.48 3.61 -5.05
C ASP A 128 11.14 3.59 -5.77
N ILE A 129 10.27 4.55 -5.49
CA ILE A 129 8.98 4.61 -6.15
C ILE A 129 9.18 4.91 -7.63
N GLY A 130 10.07 5.83 -7.94
CA GLY A 130 10.35 6.12 -9.32
C GLY A 130 10.83 4.88 -10.06
N GLU A 131 11.72 4.13 -9.42
CA GLU A 131 12.23 2.93 -10.03
C GLU A 131 11.11 1.92 -10.29
N LEU A 132 10.21 1.79 -9.37
CA LEU A 132 9.14 0.83 -9.51
C LEU A 132 8.24 1.18 -10.68
N PHE A 133 8.06 2.44 -10.98
CA PHE A 133 7.21 2.87 -12.07
C PHE A 133 7.98 3.16 -13.35
N GLY A 134 9.28 2.99 -13.35
CA GLY A 134 10.09 3.33 -14.52
C GLY A 134 10.17 4.81 -14.74
N LYS A 135 10.14 5.60 -13.67
CA LYS A 135 10.15 7.04 -13.73
C LYS A 135 11.24 7.59 -12.84
N SER A 136 11.39 8.91 -12.84
CA SER A 136 12.41 9.54 -12.02
C SER A 136 11.92 9.74 -10.60
N ASP A 137 12.82 10.06 -9.70
CA ASP A 137 12.42 10.36 -8.33
C ASP A 137 11.68 11.68 -8.28
N SER A 138 11.98 12.61 -9.20
CA SER A 138 11.25 13.86 -9.27
C SER A 138 9.79 13.60 -9.64
N TRP A 139 9.58 12.67 -10.56
CA TRP A 139 8.22 12.31 -10.93
C TRP A 139 7.47 11.75 -9.72
N ALA A 140 8.15 10.90 -8.95
CA ALA A 140 7.51 10.30 -7.78
C ALA A 140 7.18 11.37 -6.75
N ARG A 141 8.08 12.32 -6.55
CA ARG A 141 7.87 13.38 -5.58
C ARG A 141 6.68 14.25 -5.99
N VAL A 142 6.62 14.64 -7.24
CA VAL A 142 5.54 15.48 -7.72
C VAL A 142 4.22 14.73 -7.65
N THR A 143 4.23 13.46 -8.04
CA THR A 143 3.02 12.66 -8.02
C THR A 143 2.51 12.49 -6.59
N TYR A 144 3.41 12.27 -5.65
CA TYR A 144 3.02 12.13 -4.25
C TYR A 144 2.43 13.43 -3.72
N HIS A 145 3.03 14.56 -4.05
CA HIS A 145 2.52 15.83 -3.59
C HIS A 145 1.14 16.11 -4.16
N ARG A 146 0.91 15.77 -5.41
CA ARG A 146 -0.40 15.95 -5.99
C ARG A 146 -1.41 15.05 -5.32
N ALA A 147 -1.01 13.82 -4.99
CA ALA A 147 -1.90 12.90 -4.30
C ALA A 147 -2.28 13.46 -2.93
N ARG A 148 -1.31 14.03 -2.23
CA ARG A 148 -1.60 14.61 -0.92
C ARG A 148 -2.60 15.75 -1.03
N LEU A 149 -2.45 16.58 -2.05
CA LEU A 149 -3.37 17.70 -2.22
C LEU A 149 -4.77 17.21 -2.57
N MET A 150 -4.86 16.15 -3.37
CA MET A 150 -6.15 15.60 -3.68
C MET A 150 -6.85 15.09 -2.44
N ILE A 151 -6.12 14.39 -1.57
CA ILE A 151 -6.69 13.86 -0.35
C ILE A 151 -7.13 15.02 0.54
N LYS A 152 -6.30 16.04 0.64
CA LYS A 152 -6.62 17.16 1.50
C LYS A 152 -7.88 17.86 1.02
N GLU A 153 -8.00 18.05 -0.28
CA GLU A 153 -9.18 18.70 -0.81
C GLU A 153 -10.42 17.89 -0.57
N GLU A 154 -10.36 16.59 -0.74
CA GLU A 154 -11.51 15.76 -0.53
C GLU A 154 -11.92 15.75 0.95
N LEU A 155 -10.95 15.77 1.83
CA LEU A 155 -11.27 15.80 3.24
C LEU A 155 -11.95 17.12 3.60
N GLU A 156 -11.47 18.22 3.04
CA GLU A 156 -12.06 19.51 3.33
C GLU A 156 -13.46 19.61 2.74
N ASN A 157 -13.65 19.09 1.54
CA ASN A 157 -14.96 19.14 0.93
C ASN A 157 -15.93 18.28 1.73
N GLY A 158 -15.48 17.13 2.22
CA GLY A 158 -16.32 16.31 3.01
C GLY A 158 -16.78 17.01 4.28
N LYS A 159 -15.86 17.75 4.90
CA LYS A 159 -16.22 18.44 6.12
C LYS A 159 -17.22 19.54 5.81
N HIS A 160 -17.10 20.16 4.65
CA HIS A 160 -18.00 21.20 4.33
C HIS A 160 -19.36 20.67 4.02
N ASN A 161 -19.51 19.52 3.53
CA ASN A 161 -20.76 18.97 3.15
C ASN A 161 -21.45 18.30 4.29
N MET A 162 -20.97 18.41 5.47
CA MET A 162 -21.63 17.80 6.57
C MET A 162 -22.45 18.74 7.34
#